data_e33bece989b6f8514b94957830ddb1ad
#
_entry.id   e33bece989b6f8514b94957830ddb1ad
#
_cell.length_a   1.000
_cell.length_b   1.000
_cell.length_c   1.000
_cell.angle_alpha   90.00
_cell.angle_beta   90.00
_cell.angle_gamma   90.00
#
_symmetry.space_group_name_H-M   'P 1'
#
loop_
_entity.id
_entity.type
_entity.pdbx_description
1 polymer ?
#
loop_
_entity_poly.entity_id
_entity_poly.type
_entity_poly.pdbx_seq_one_letter_code
_entity_poly.pdbx_strand_id
1 'polypeptide(L)'
;MGGTIARNMSRAKRLLVVGALCLGLAFALNGCSQAPSQNAPESADGAAQTDQAAQNETRTFTDSAGRTVEVPAKIDRIAPAGHTATQVLLTMAPDKLVTISTELTADQAKYLGGDYANLPVTGAAFGAKGDLNKEAVAASGAQILIDTGEIKDGMKEDLDTMQQQLGIPVVVIETKMEDYGAAYEKLGELLGMEDRGKELSDYCKAAYDETVSVMSKIPE
;
A
#
# COMPACT_ATOMS: atom_id res chain seq x y z
N MET A 1 -42.45 37.56 -18.51
CA MET A 1 -42.46 37.92 -17.09
C MET A 1 -41.32 37.12 -16.47
N GLY A 2 -40.14 37.57 -16.27
CA GLY A 2 -39.63 38.84 -15.73
C GLY A 2 -39.26 38.63 -14.27
N GLY A 3 -37.96 38.53 -13.99
CA GLY A 3 -37.50 38.49 -12.61
C GLY A 3 -36.00 38.23 -12.50
N THR A 4 -35.19 39.19 -12.89
CA THR A 4 -33.74 39.31 -12.65
C THR A 4 -33.51 40.00 -11.30
N ILE A 5 -32.59 39.51 -10.43
CA ILE A 5 -31.85 40.31 -9.42
C ILE A 5 -30.57 39.48 -9.12
N ALA A 6 -29.37 39.77 -9.55
CA ALA A 6 -28.42 40.88 -9.36
C ALA A 6 -27.82 40.97 -7.95
N ARG A 7 -26.53 40.65 -7.91
CA ARG A 7 -25.41 41.29 -7.17
C ARG A 7 -25.46 41.38 -5.64
N ASN A 8 -24.41 40.85 -5.00
CA ASN A 8 -23.62 41.77 -4.20
C ASN A 8 -22.15 41.32 -4.10
N MET A 9 -21.27 42.14 -4.62
CA MET A 9 -19.82 42.16 -4.37
C MET A 9 -19.57 43.06 -3.16
N SER A 10 -18.77 42.63 -2.22
CA SER A 10 -18.08 43.60 -1.34
C SER A 10 -16.59 43.27 -1.20
N ARG A 11 -15.86 44.25 -1.69
CA ARG A 11 -14.38 44.43 -1.52
C ARG A 11 -14.11 45.05 -0.14
N ALA A 12 -13.01 44.64 0.51
CA ALA A 12 -12.15 45.54 1.33
C ALA A 12 -10.92 44.75 1.69
N LYS A 13 -9.79 45.06 1.17
CA LYS A 13 -8.74 46.05 1.48
C LYS A 13 -7.75 45.55 2.53
N ARG A 14 -6.59 45.26 2.03
CA ARG A 14 -5.21 45.67 2.37
C ARG A 14 -4.96 46.13 3.82
N LEU A 15 -3.95 45.53 4.45
CA LEU A 15 -2.92 46.34 5.16
C LEU A 15 -1.58 45.58 5.14
N LEU A 16 -0.57 46.28 4.61
CA LEU A 16 0.87 46.04 4.71
C LEU A 16 1.35 46.60 6.05
N VAL A 17 2.19 45.88 6.78
CA VAL A 17 3.11 46.50 7.73
C VAL A 17 4.50 45.93 7.53
N VAL A 18 5.39 46.85 7.14
CA VAL A 18 6.85 46.73 7.00
C VAL A 18 7.47 47.21 8.35
N GLY A 19 8.51 46.58 8.81
CA GLY A 19 9.37 47.08 9.91
C GLY A 19 10.42 46.02 10.22
N ALA A 20 11.56 46.14 9.70
CA ALA A 20 12.83 46.81 10.06
C ALA A 20 13.62 46.01 11.11
N LEU A 21 14.65 45.36 10.61
CA LEU A 21 16.09 45.50 10.82
C LEU A 21 16.56 45.95 12.25
N CYS A 22 17.31 45.08 12.94
CA CYS A 22 18.41 45.49 13.80
C CYS A 22 19.52 44.41 13.83
N LEU A 23 20.68 44.83 13.35
CA LEU A 23 22.00 44.22 13.51
C LEU A 23 22.43 44.30 14.98
N GLY A 24 23.13 43.30 15.49
CA GLY A 24 23.85 43.35 16.75
C GLY A 24 24.90 42.26 16.85
N LEU A 25 26.12 42.58 16.38
CA LEU A 25 27.35 41.83 16.67
C LEU A 25 27.80 42.13 18.06
N ALA A 26 28.16 41.14 18.87
CA ALA A 26 29.18 41.31 19.94
C ALA A 26 29.80 39.95 20.30
N PHE A 27 31.11 39.92 20.17
CA PHE A 27 32.09 38.95 20.69
C PHE A 27 32.09 38.89 22.22
N ALA A 28 32.34 37.74 22.81
CA ALA A 28 33.32 37.57 23.88
C ALA A 28 33.62 36.10 24.18
N LEU A 29 34.90 35.84 24.25
CA LEU A 29 35.58 34.61 24.65
C LEU A 29 35.63 34.44 26.17
N ASN A 30 35.87 33.17 26.57
CA ASN A 30 36.48 32.67 27.79
C ASN A 30 35.59 32.16 28.93
N GLY A 31 35.94 30.94 29.33
CA GLY A 31 35.76 30.47 30.70
C GLY A 31 35.55 28.95 30.81
N CYS A 32 36.64 28.17 30.83
CA CYS A 32 36.63 26.82 31.40
C CYS A 32 36.27 26.87 32.89
N SER A 33 35.35 26.04 33.35
CA SER A 33 35.39 25.47 34.71
C SER A 33 34.53 24.21 34.81
N GLN A 34 35.07 23.25 35.56
CA GLN A 34 34.64 21.89 35.76
C GLN A 34 33.31 21.71 36.49
N ALA A 35 32.69 20.61 36.21
CA ALA A 35 31.53 19.80 36.62
C ALA A 35 31.06 19.97 38.11
N PRO A 36 29.81 19.49 38.45
CA PRO A 36 29.47 18.07 38.35
C PRO A 36 28.07 17.72 37.83
N SER A 37 27.94 16.46 37.46
CA SER A 37 26.76 15.67 37.09
C SER A 37 25.42 16.08 37.69
N GLN A 38 24.41 16.26 36.84
CA GLN A 38 23.04 15.85 37.14
C GLN A 38 22.34 15.35 35.89
N ASN A 39 21.69 14.21 36.03
CA ASN A 39 20.94 13.44 35.03
C ASN A 39 19.98 14.32 34.23
N ALA A 40 20.18 14.41 32.94
CA ALA A 40 19.16 14.83 31.98
C ALA A 40 18.41 13.58 31.46
N PRO A 41 17.09 13.63 31.28
CA PRO A 41 16.37 12.51 30.72
C PRO A 41 16.79 12.32 29.27
N GLU A 42 17.12 11.08 28.93
CA GLU A 42 17.44 10.57 27.61
C GLU A 42 16.29 10.90 26.65
N SER A 43 16.59 11.69 25.65
CA SER A 43 15.63 12.16 24.67
C SER A 43 15.08 10.99 23.86
N ALA A 44 13.77 10.84 23.84
CA ALA A 44 13.01 9.87 23.05
C ALA A 44 13.01 10.17 21.53
N ASP A 45 14.10 10.72 21.00
CA ASP A 45 14.20 11.17 19.60
C ASP A 45 14.93 10.15 18.69
N GLY A 46 15.46 9.08 19.28
CA GLY A 46 16.17 8.03 18.53
C GLY A 46 15.27 7.02 17.84
N ALA A 47 14.03 6.81 18.34
CA ALA A 47 13.13 5.79 17.80
C ALA A 47 12.43 6.22 16.50
N ALA A 48 12.10 7.52 16.38
CA ALA A 48 11.43 8.05 15.19
C ALA A 48 12.36 8.14 13.96
N GLN A 49 13.66 8.32 14.17
CA GLN A 49 14.64 8.38 13.06
C GLN A 49 15.03 7.00 12.54
N THR A 50 15.00 5.96 13.36
CA THR A 50 15.25 4.58 12.93
C THR A 50 14.10 4.01 12.11
N ASP A 51 12.85 4.32 12.44
CA ASP A 51 11.69 3.88 11.67
C ASP A 51 11.60 4.56 10.30
N GLN A 52 11.99 5.81 10.20
CA GLN A 52 11.96 6.56 8.94
C GLN A 52 13.10 6.14 7.98
N ALA A 53 14.25 5.73 8.51
CA ALA A 53 15.35 5.19 7.70
C ALA A 53 15.00 3.79 7.14
N ALA A 54 14.38 2.93 7.93
CA ALA A 54 13.95 1.59 7.51
C ALA A 54 12.81 1.63 6.47
N GLN A 55 12.01 2.69 6.42
CA GLN A 55 10.95 2.88 5.43
C GLN A 55 11.47 3.31 4.06
N ASN A 56 12.71 3.81 3.97
CA ASN A 56 13.33 4.25 2.71
C ASN A 56 14.25 3.20 2.08
N GLU A 57 14.51 2.08 2.76
CA GLU A 57 15.27 0.99 2.17
C GLU A 57 14.43 0.25 1.12
N THR A 58 15.02 -0.04 -0.04
CA THR A 58 14.39 -0.80 -1.11
C THR A 58 15.15 -2.10 -1.35
N ARG A 59 14.47 -3.06 -1.93
CA ARG A 59 15.04 -4.31 -2.42
C ARG A 59 14.44 -4.66 -3.79
N THR A 60 15.11 -5.49 -4.53
CA THR A 60 14.57 -6.01 -5.79
C THR A 60 13.67 -7.22 -5.53
N PHE A 61 12.60 -7.30 -6.29
CA PHE A 61 11.68 -8.44 -6.32
C PHE A 61 11.38 -8.80 -7.77
N THR A 62 11.40 -10.08 -8.11
CA THR A 62 11.01 -10.55 -9.44
C THR A 62 9.56 -11.03 -9.38
N ASP A 63 8.66 -10.32 -10.06
CA ASP A 63 7.24 -10.67 -10.11
C ASP A 63 6.95 -11.87 -11.02
N SER A 64 5.69 -12.33 -11.04
CA SER A 64 5.32 -13.50 -11.84
C SER A 64 5.33 -13.25 -13.36
N ALA A 65 5.31 -11.99 -13.79
CA ALA A 65 5.53 -11.63 -15.20
C ALA A 65 7.03 -11.62 -15.58
N GLY A 66 7.93 -11.89 -14.63
CA GLY A 66 9.38 -11.88 -14.83
C GLY A 66 9.97 -10.47 -14.91
N ARG A 67 9.28 -9.46 -14.33
CA ARG A 67 9.82 -8.11 -14.17
C ARG A 67 10.59 -8.04 -12.86
N THR A 68 11.75 -7.37 -12.88
CA THR A 68 12.48 -7.02 -11.66
C THR A 68 12.03 -5.63 -11.22
N VAL A 69 11.39 -5.54 -10.07
CA VAL A 69 10.78 -4.32 -9.52
C VAL A 69 11.50 -3.94 -8.23
N GLU A 70 11.83 -2.67 -8.06
CA GLU A 70 12.27 -2.14 -6.77
C GLU A 70 11.06 -1.96 -5.86
N VAL A 71 11.06 -2.64 -4.74
CA VAL A 71 9.99 -2.59 -3.74
C VAL A 71 10.55 -2.15 -2.38
N PRO A 72 9.75 -1.55 -1.49
CA PRO A 72 10.20 -1.25 -0.14
C PRO A 72 10.70 -2.51 0.57
N ALA A 73 11.78 -2.40 1.33
CA ALA A 73 12.30 -3.52 2.12
C ALA A 73 11.25 -4.01 3.13
N LYS A 74 10.47 -3.09 3.70
CA LYS A 74 9.33 -3.37 4.57
C LYS A 74 8.04 -2.84 3.94
N ILE A 75 7.07 -3.72 3.71
CA ILE A 75 5.77 -3.39 3.14
C ILE A 75 4.71 -3.53 4.23
N ASP A 76 4.13 -2.41 4.63
CA ASP A 76 3.07 -2.34 5.65
C ASP A 76 1.75 -1.77 5.10
N ARG A 77 1.74 -1.22 3.87
CA ARG A 77 0.57 -0.54 3.28
C ARG A 77 0.39 -0.99 1.84
N ILE A 78 -0.62 -1.81 1.60
CA ILE A 78 -0.87 -2.47 0.32
C ILE A 78 -2.19 -1.98 -0.27
N ALA A 79 -2.19 -1.64 -1.56
CA ALA A 79 -3.39 -1.49 -2.37
C ALA A 79 -3.57 -2.71 -3.28
N PRO A 80 -4.73 -3.39 -3.27
CA PRO A 80 -5.03 -4.44 -4.24
C PRO A 80 -5.38 -3.83 -5.59
N ALA A 81 -4.91 -4.43 -6.68
CA ALA A 81 -5.19 -3.98 -8.04
C ALA A 81 -6.59 -4.38 -8.55
N GLY A 82 -7.31 -5.23 -7.83
CA GLY A 82 -8.61 -5.71 -8.26
C GLY A 82 -9.28 -6.65 -7.26
N HIS A 83 -10.41 -7.22 -7.66
CA HIS A 83 -11.24 -8.03 -6.77
C HIS A 83 -10.53 -9.30 -6.29
N THR A 84 -9.90 -10.05 -7.20
CA THR A 84 -9.14 -11.26 -6.84
C THR A 84 -7.98 -10.93 -5.92
N ALA A 85 -7.24 -9.84 -6.22
CA ALA A 85 -6.15 -9.38 -5.36
C ALA A 85 -6.66 -9.00 -3.96
N THR A 86 -7.83 -8.35 -3.85
CA THR A 86 -8.44 -8.06 -2.55
C THR A 86 -8.69 -9.34 -1.75
N GLN A 87 -9.25 -10.37 -2.35
CA GLN A 87 -9.55 -11.64 -1.66
C GLN A 87 -8.28 -12.35 -1.21
N VAL A 88 -7.29 -12.44 -2.08
CA VAL A 88 -6.01 -13.10 -1.79
C VAL A 88 -5.27 -12.37 -0.65
N LEU A 89 -5.24 -11.04 -0.70
CA LEU A 89 -4.54 -10.23 0.28
C LEU A 89 -5.28 -10.14 1.61
N LEU A 90 -6.62 -10.18 1.63
CA LEU A 90 -7.40 -10.34 2.87
C LEU A 90 -7.08 -11.67 3.58
N THR A 91 -6.74 -12.72 2.83
CA THR A 91 -6.33 -14.01 3.40
C THR A 91 -4.88 -13.98 3.87
N MET A 92 -3.99 -13.35 3.10
CA MET A 92 -2.54 -13.35 3.34
C MET A 92 -2.11 -12.34 4.41
N ALA A 93 -2.54 -11.09 4.28
CA ALA A 93 -2.03 -9.97 5.06
C ALA A 93 -3.13 -8.90 5.28
N PRO A 94 -4.24 -9.26 5.95
CA PRO A 94 -5.41 -8.37 6.11
C PRO A 94 -5.05 -7.02 6.73
N ASP A 95 -4.17 -7.02 7.74
CA ASP A 95 -3.80 -5.82 8.50
C ASP A 95 -2.93 -4.83 7.69
N LYS A 96 -2.41 -5.25 6.53
CA LYS A 96 -1.60 -4.39 5.65
C LYS A 96 -2.43 -3.72 4.54
N LEU A 97 -3.71 -4.06 4.37
CA LEU A 97 -4.57 -3.44 3.37
C LEU A 97 -4.93 -2.01 3.77
N VAL A 98 -4.74 -1.07 2.85
CA VAL A 98 -5.13 0.34 3.04
C VAL A 98 -6.24 0.78 2.09
N THR A 99 -6.61 -0.07 1.14
CA THR A 99 -7.76 0.09 0.24
C THR A 99 -8.37 -1.27 -0.07
N ILE A 100 -9.58 -1.26 -0.65
CA ILE A 100 -10.22 -2.43 -1.26
C ILE A 100 -10.70 -2.07 -2.68
N SER A 101 -10.84 -3.07 -3.54
CA SER A 101 -11.25 -2.83 -4.93
C SER A 101 -12.76 -2.58 -5.09
N THR A 102 -13.57 -3.11 -4.18
CA THR A 102 -15.04 -3.05 -4.27
C THR A 102 -15.63 -2.96 -2.86
N GLU A 103 -16.71 -2.21 -2.71
CA GLU A 103 -17.45 -2.15 -1.44
C GLU A 103 -17.85 -3.55 -0.96
N LEU A 104 -17.67 -3.78 0.33
CA LEU A 104 -18.16 -5.00 0.98
C LEU A 104 -19.66 -4.86 1.25
N THR A 105 -20.43 -5.89 0.94
CA THR A 105 -21.80 -5.98 1.40
C THR A 105 -21.85 -6.11 2.93
N ALA A 106 -22.99 -5.78 3.54
CA ALA A 106 -23.16 -5.90 4.99
C ALA A 106 -22.87 -7.32 5.49
N ASP A 107 -23.22 -8.36 4.71
CA ASP A 107 -22.94 -9.74 5.06
C ASP A 107 -21.45 -10.06 4.96
N GLN A 108 -20.76 -9.61 3.90
CA GLN A 108 -19.32 -9.79 3.77
C GLN A 108 -18.57 -9.10 4.92
N ALA A 109 -18.91 -7.86 5.24
CA ALA A 109 -18.31 -7.12 6.35
C ALA A 109 -18.50 -7.84 7.69
N LYS A 110 -19.70 -8.43 7.93
CA LYS A 110 -20.00 -9.19 9.12
C LYS A 110 -19.12 -10.45 9.28
N TYR A 111 -18.85 -11.17 8.19
CA TYR A 111 -18.09 -12.42 8.25
C TYR A 111 -16.57 -12.21 8.21
N LEU A 112 -16.09 -11.16 7.54
CA LEU A 112 -14.67 -10.86 7.50
C LEU A 112 -14.14 -10.34 8.84
N GLY A 113 -14.99 -9.68 9.63
CA GLY A 113 -14.56 -8.96 10.84
C GLY A 113 -13.67 -7.75 10.48
N GLY A 114 -13.20 -7.02 11.51
CA GLY A 114 -12.32 -5.86 11.29
C GLY A 114 -13.00 -4.67 10.59
N ASP A 115 -12.21 -3.65 10.30
CA ASP A 115 -12.69 -2.38 9.73
C ASP A 115 -12.58 -2.31 8.19
N TYR A 116 -12.50 -3.45 7.51
CA TYR A 116 -12.28 -3.50 6.05
C TYR A 116 -13.40 -2.80 5.25
N ALA A 117 -14.63 -2.79 5.78
CA ALA A 117 -15.74 -2.07 5.16
C ALA A 117 -15.56 -0.54 5.15
N ASN A 118 -14.66 -0.02 5.97
CA ASN A 118 -14.35 1.41 6.05
C ASN A 118 -13.13 1.80 5.21
N LEU A 119 -12.46 0.85 4.57
CA LEU A 119 -11.34 1.15 3.68
C LEU A 119 -11.82 1.86 2.41
N PRO A 120 -11.04 2.81 1.88
CA PRO A 120 -11.33 3.44 0.60
C PRO A 120 -11.47 2.40 -0.53
N VAL A 121 -12.49 2.58 -1.36
CA VAL A 121 -12.72 1.76 -2.55
C VAL A 121 -11.98 2.37 -3.73
N THR A 122 -11.11 1.60 -4.36
CA THR A 122 -10.23 2.09 -5.43
C THR A 122 -10.57 1.57 -6.83
N GLY A 123 -11.51 0.63 -6.97
CA GLY A 123 -11.80 0.03 -8.28
C GLY A 123 -10.75 -1.01 -8.68
N ALA A 124 -10.64 -1.28 -9.97
CA ALA A 124 -9.71 -2.27 -10.53
C ALA A 124 -8.75 -1.64 -11.54
N ALA A 125 -7.45 -2.01 -11.45
CA ALA A 125 -6.42 -1.50 -12.37
C ALA A 125 -6.51 -2.13 -13.76
N PHE A 126 -6.93 -3.39 -13.82
CA PHE A 126 -6.91 -4.21 -15.04
C PHE A 126 -8.28 -4.85 -15.29
N GLY A 127 -8.49 -5.32 -16.53
CA GLY A 127 -9.73 -5.95 -16.95
C GLY A 127 -10.61 -5.05 -17.84
N ALA A 128 -11.80 -5.52 -18.22
CA ALA A 128 -12.67 -4.88 -19.20
C ALA A 128 -13.20 -3.49 -18.80
N LYS A 129 -13.11 -3.15 -17.52
CA LYS A 129 -13.52 -1.87 -16.94
C LYS A 129 -12.45 -1.32 -16.00
N GLY A 130 -11.19 -1.32 -16.44
CA GLY A 130 -10.12 -0.74 -15.64
C GLY A 130 -10.49 0.71 -15.25
N ASP A 131 -10.94 0.89 -14.01
CA ASP A 131 -11.47 2.13 -13.45
C ASP A 131 -10.78 2.50 -12.14
N LEU A 132 -9.51 2.11 -12.00
CA LEU A 132 -8.73 2.38 -10.79
C LEU A 132 -8.71 3.88 -10.47
N ASN A 133 -9.21 4.24 -9.32
CA ASN A 133 -9.09 5.59 -8.76
C ASN A 133 -7.68 5.79 -8.21
N LYS A 134 -6.78 6.33 -9.05
CA LYS A 134 -5.37 6.55 -8.74
C LYS A 134 -5.17 7.59 -7.63
N GLU A 135 -6.04 8.59 -7.58
CA GLU A 135 -6.04 9.61 -6.53
C GLU A 135 -6.35 8.99 -5.16
N ALA A 136 -7.32 8.07 -5.12
CA ALA A 136 -7.64 7.36 -3.88
C ALA A 136 -6.50 6.41 -3.45
N VAL A 137 -5.82 5.74 -4.39
CA VAL A 137 -4.61 4.95 -4.11
C VAL A 137 -3.52 5.85 -3.53
N ALA A 138 -3.23 6.98 -4.15
CA ALA A 138 -2.22 7.92 -3.66
C ALA A 138 -2.58 8.48 -2.28
N ALA A 139 -3.83 8.87 -2.06
CA ALA A 139 -4.32 9.40 -0.78
C ALA A 139 -4.29 8.34 0.34
N SER A 140 -4.40 7.06 0.01
CA SER A 140 -4.31 5.98 0.99
C SER A 140 -2.91 5.80 1.57
N GLY A 141 -1.86 6.35 0.92
CA GLY A 141 -0.47 6.14 1.29
C GLY A 141 0.00 4.70 1.06
N ALA A 142 -0.58 3.99 0.09
CA ALA A 142 -0.11 2.67 -0.31
C ALA A 142 1.36 2.72 -0.74
N GLN A 143 2.15 1.75 -0.30
CA GLN A 143 3.57 1.59 -0.67
C GLN A 143 3.74 0.76 -1.94
N ILE A 144 2.75 -0.05 -2.29
CA ILE A 144 2.77 -0.98 -3.40
C ILE A 144 1.33 -1.27 -3.87
N LEU A 145 1.15 -1.44 -5.17
CA LEU A 145 -0.05 -2.04 -5.76
C LEU A 145 0.25 -3.50 -6.12
N ILE A 146 -0.57 -4.43 -5.65
CA ILE A 146 -0.42 -5.86 -5.93
C ILE A 146 -1.60 -6.35 -6.76
N ASP A 147 -1.31 -6.89 -7.94
CA ASP A 147 -2.27 -7.61 -8.76
C ASP A 147 -2.13 -9.13 -8.58
N THR A 148 -3.22 -9.85 -8.74
CA THR A 148 -3.23 -11.31 -8.75
C THR A 148 -4.12 -11.83 -9.88
N GLY A 149 -3.64 -12.82 -10.61
CA GLY A 149 -4.36 -13.38 -11.73
C GLY A 149 -3.44 -14.14 -12.69
N GLU A 150 -3.98 -14.51 -13.82
CA GLU A 150 -3.21 -15.15 -14.90
C GLU A 150 -2.38 -14.10 -15.65
N ILE A 151 -1.16 -14.47 -16.00
CA ILE A 151 -0.30 -13.65 -16.85
C ILE A 151 -0.80 -13.71 -18.29
N LYS A 152 -0.96 -12.53 -18.90
CA LYS A 152 -1.44 -12.34 -20.27
C LYS A 152 -0.42 -11.61 -21.11
N ASP A 153 -0.53 -11.78 -22.44
CA ASP A 153 0.27 -11.01 -23.38
C ASP A 153 0.05 -9.51 -23.20
N GLY A 154 1.13 -8.74 -23.24
CA GLY A 154 1.10 -7.28 -23.04
C GLY A 154 1.03 -6.83 -21.60
N MET A 155 0.88 -7.74 -20.63
CA MET A 155 0.71 -7.38 -19.22
C MET A 155 1.92 -6.68 -18.61
N LYS A 156 3.13 -6.96 -19.09
CA LYS A 156 4.35 -6.29 -18.60
C LYS A 156 4.30 -4.78 -18.86
N GLU A 157 3.93 -4.41 -20.07
CA GLU A 157 3.80 -3.03 -20.50
C GLU A 157 2.69 -2.29 -19.75
N ASP A 158 1.58 -2.98 -19.47
CA ASP A 158 0.46 -2.44 -18.70
C ASP A 158 0.88 -2.19 -17.25
N LEU A 159 1.59 -3.13 -16.62
CA LEU A 159 2.12 -3.01 -15.26
C LEU A 159 3.14 -1.86 -15.16
N ASP A 160 4.06 -1.73 -16.13
CA ASP A 160 5.05 -0.65 -16.17
C ASP A 160 4.37 0.71 -16.34
N THR A 161 3.36 0.79 -17.19
CA THR A 161 2.55 2.00 -17.38
C THR A 161 1.82 2.38 -16.10
N MET A 162 1.20 1.42 -15.42
CA MET A 162 0.50 1.65 -14.15
C MET A 162 1.47 2.12 -13.06
N GLN A 163 2.63 1.49 -12.95
CA GLN A 163 3.69 1.87 -12.02
C GLN A 163 4.15 3.32 -12.23
N GLN A 164 4.36 3.73 -13.49
CA GLN A 164 4.72 5.12 -13.82
C GLN A 164 3.61 6.11 -13.45
N GLN A 165 2.35 5.74 -13.66
CA GLN A 165 1.20 6.61 -13.36
C GLN A 165 0.95 6.78 -11.87
N LEU A 166 1.19 5.74 -11.07
CA LEU A 166 0.99 5.77 -9.62
C LEU A 166 2.20 6.29 -8.85
N GLY A 167 3.41 6.17 -9.42
CA GLY A 167 4.66 6.52 -8.74
C GLY A 167 5.00 5.59 -7.57
N ILE A 168 4.38 4.42 -7.48
CA ILE A 168 4.68 3.35 -6.52
C ILE A 168 4.91 2.03 -7.26
N PRO A 169 5.64 1.07 -6.69
CA PRO A 169 5.82 -0.26 -7.27
C PRO A 169 4.47 -0.92 -7.59
N VAL A 170 4.40 -1.57 -8.75
CA VAL A 170 3.27 -2.41 -9.16
C VAL A 170 3.80 -3.78 -9.49
N VAL A 171 3.30 -4.81 -8.82
CA VAL A 171 3.72 -6.21 -9.03
C VAL A 171 2.52 -7.10 -9.31
N VAL A 172 2.76 -8.19 -10.05
CA VAL A 172 1.76 -9.23 -10.26
C VAL A 172 2.23 -10.56 -9.68
N ILE A 173 1.32 -11.24 -8.98
CA ILE A 173 1.50 -12.60 -8.51
C ILE A 173 0.53 -13.50 -9.28
N GLU A 174 1.06 -14.44 -10.05
CA GLU A 174 0.24 -15.35 -10.84
C GLU A 174 -0.54 -16.29 -9.91
N THR A 175 -1.84 -16.41 -10.17
CA THR A 175 -2.73 -17.33 -9.45
C THR A 175 -3.38 -18.30 -10.45
N LYS A 176 -2.91 -19.54 -10.45
CA LYS A 176 -3.50 -20.64 -11.20
C LYS A 176 -4.18 -21.60 -10.25
N MET A 177 -5.31 -22.17 -10.64
CA MET A 177 -6.08 -23.07 -9.78
C MET A 177 -5.24 -24.26 -9.33
N GLU A 178 -4.48 -24.84 -10.24
CA GLU A 178 -3.61 -26.00 -10.00
C GLU A 178 -2.38 -25.67 -9.14
N ASP A 179 -2.00 -24.40 -9.04
CA ASP A 179 -0.79 -23.97 -8.33
C ASP A 179 -1.01 -22.73 -7.48
N TYR A 180 -2.18 -22.62 -6.88
CA TYR A 180 -2.52 -21.48 -6.02
C TYR A 180 -1.60 -21.38 -4.80
N GLY A 181 -1.03 -22.48 -4.36
CA GLY A 181 -0.05 -22.53 -3.29
C GLY A 181 1.21 -21.71 -3.58
N ALA A 182 1.74 -21.78 -4.81
CA ALA A 182 2.91 -21.00 -5.21
C ALA A 182 2.68 -19.48 -5.14
N ALA A 183 1.44 -19.02 -5.39
CA ALA A 183 1.09 -17.62 -5.24
C ALA A 183 1.26 -17.13 -3.79
N TYR A 184 0.85 -17.93 -2.81
CA TYR A 184 1.02 -17.59 -1.40
C TYR A 184 2.47 -17.64 -0.95
N GLU A 185 3.28 -18.60 -1.44
CA GLU A 185 4.72 -18.62 -1.16
C GLU A 185 5.40 -17.35 -1.68
N LYS A 186 5.07 -16.95 -2.92
CA LYS A 186 5.62 -15.76 -3.54
C LYS A 186 5.15 -14.46 -2.86
N LEU A 187 3.93 -14.40 -2.38
CA LEU A 187 3.44 -13.31 -1.52
C LEU A 187 4.16 -13.30 -0.16
N GLY A 188 4.46 -14.47 0.41
CA GLY A 188 5.28 -14.59 1.62
C GLY A 188 6.65 -13.94 1.45
N GLU A 189 7.36 -14.27 0.35
CA GLU A 189 8.64 -13.65 -0.02
C GLU A 189 8.51 -12.12 -0.18
N LEU A 190 7.46 -11.66 -0.90
CA LEU A 190 7.25 -10.23 -1.14
C LEU A 190 6.97 -9.46 0.14
N LEU A 191 6.23 -10.03 1.07
CA LEU A 191 5.73 -9.33 2.27
C LEU A 191 6.58 -9.59 3.53
N GLY A 192 7.62 -10.46 3.44
CA GLY A 192 8.39 -10.92 4.61
C GLY A 192 7.50 -11.73 5.57
N MET A 193 6.62 -12.58 5.02
CA MET A 193 5.65 -13.40 5.75
C MET A 193 5.73 -14.86 5.27
N GLU A 194 6.95 -15.40 5.15
CA GLU A 194 7.22 -16.71 4.55
C GLU A 194 6.49 -17.85 5.26
N ASP A 195 6.42 -17.82 6.60
CA ASP A 195 5.72 -18.84 7.38
C ASP A 195 4.21 -18.84 7.05
N ARG A 196 3.60 -17.65 6.94
CA ARG A 196 2.19 -17.51 6.56
C ARG A 196 1.96 -17.92 5.11
N GLY A 197 2.86 -17.54 4.20
CA GLY A 197 2.84 -17.96 2.81
C GLY A 197 2.86 -19.48 2.68
N LYS A 198 3.75 -20.13 3.44
CA LYS A 198 3.86 -21.59 3.47
C LYS A 198 2.61 -22.27 4.03
N GLU A 199 2.06 -21.78 5.13
CA GLU A 199 0.82 -22.31 5.73
C GLU A 199 -0.32 -22.34 4.70
N LEU A 200 -0.52 -21.21 4.01
CA LEU A 200 -1.58 -21.08 3.00
C LEU A 200 -1.28 -21.92 1.75
N SER A 201 -0.02 -22.03 1.36
CA SER A 201 0.42 -22.90 0.26
C SER A 201 0.10 -24.36 0.54
N ASP A 202 0.48 -24.86 1.73
CA ASP A 202 0.23 -26.25 2.13
C ASP A 202 -1.27 -26.55 2.17
N TYR A 203 -2.10 -25.61 2.67
CA TYR A 203 -3.55 -25.74 2.64
C TYR A 203 -4.10 -25.82 1.22
N CYS A 204 -3.69 -24.93 0.33
CA CYS A 204 -4.17 -24.92 -1.06
C CYS A 204 -3.78 -26.20 -1.82
N LYS A 205 -2.54 -26.66 -1.65
CA LYS A 205 -2.06 -27.93 -2.24
C LYS A 205 -2.87 -29.12 -1.77
N ALA A 206 -3.09 -29.23 -0.46
CA ALA A 206 -3.88 -30.34 0.10
C ALA A 206 -5.32 -30.33 -0.41
N ALA A 207 -5.98 -29.15 -0.45
CA ALA A 207 -7.34 -29.01 -0.94
C ALA A 207 -7.48 -29.35 -2.44
N TYR A 208 -6.48 -28.94 -3.24
CA TYR A 208 -6.44 -29.27 -4.66
C TYR A 208 -6.27 -30.78 -4.89
N ASP A 209 -5.31 -31.42 -4.23
CA ASP A 209 -5.03 -32.85 -4.34
C ASP A 209 -6.22 -33.69 -3.91
N GLU A 210 -6.90 -33.33 -2.81
CA GLU A 210 -8.13 -33.99 -2.38
C GLU A 210 -9.22 -33.87 -3.45
N THR A 211 -9.42 -32.69 -4.00
CA THR A 211 -10.42 -32.43 -5.04
C THR A 211 -10.16 -33.29 -6.28
N VAL A 212 -8.90 -33.31 -6.79
CA VAL A 212 -8.50 -34.13 -7.93
C VAL A 212 -8.73 -35.61 -7.65
N SER A 213 -8.37 -36.06 -6.44
CA SER A 213 -8.58 -37.47 -6.02
C SER A 213 -10.06 -37.88 -5.99
N VAL A 214 -10.94 -36.95 -5.57
CA VAL A 214 -12.40 -37.22 -5.57
C VAL A 214 -12.96 -37.22 -7.01
N MET A 215 -12.59 -36.18 -7.77
CA MET A 215 -13.06 -36.05 -9.17
C MET A 215 -12.64 -37.20 -10.05
N SER A 216 -11.44 -37.78 -9.90
CA SER A 216 -10.95 -38.93 -10.65
C SER A 216 -11.76 -40.23 -10.44
N LYS A 217 -12.58 -40.28 -9.39
CA LYS A 217 -13.44 -41.44 -9.08
C LYS A 217 -14.86 -41.31 -9.64
N ILE A 218 -15.20 -40.14 -10.20
CA ILE A 218 -16.52 -39.92 -10.81
C ILE A 218 -16.47 -40.43 -12.24
N PRO A 219 -17.35 -41.38 -12.62
CA PRO A 219 -17.44 -41.86 -14.01
C PRO A 219 -17.86 -40.72 -14.94
N GLU A 220 -17.32 -40.71 -16.18
CA GLU A 220 -17.74 -39.81 -17.24
C GLU A 220 -19.22 -40.09 -17.67
#